data_2f379dec7a906b14c4e089966bd200dc
#
_entry.id   2f379dec7a906b14c4e089966bd200dc
#
_cell.length_a   1.000
_cell.length_b   1.000
_cell.length_c   1.000
_cell.angle_alpha   90.00
_cell.angle_beta   90.00
_cell.angle_gamma   90.00
#
_symmetry.space_group_name_H-M   'P 1'
#
loop_
_entity.id
_entity.type
_entity.pdbx_description
1 polymer ?
#
loop_
_entity_poly.entity_id
_entity_poly.type
_entity_poly.pdbx_seq_one_letter_code
_entity_poly.pdbx_strand_id
1 'polypeptide(L)'
;MQLDIDFVRQQFPAFSQANLKDQAFFENAGGSYACKQVIDRLHRFYTERKVQPYSNYDISRLGGEEMDEAQVRLAAILGVETDEVSFGPSTTQNTYVLANAFGSWLKDGDAIIVTNQDHEANTGPWRRLADRGIKILEWQLNKDTGHLDINDLQKLFENQVK
;
A
#
# COMPACT_ATOMS: atom_id res chain seq x y z
N MET A 1 -23.19 -16.16 8.31
CA MET A 1 -22.15 -17.23 8.32
C MET A 1 -21.23 -16.94 9.50
N GLN A 2 -21.04 -17.90 10.40
CA GLN A 2 -20.14 -17.71 11.53
C GLN A 2 -18.69 -17.99 11.09
N LEU A 3 -17.75 -17.13 11.42
CA LEU A 3 -16.34 -17.30 11.09
C LEU A 3 -15.76 -18.48 11.92
N ASP A 4 -15.12 -19.42 11.26
CA ASP A 4 -14.37 -20.50 11.93
C ASP A 4 -13.01 -19.94 12.37
N ILE A 5 -12.98 -19.52 13.64
CA ILE A 5 -11.80 -18.88 14.25
C ILE A 5 -10.61 -19.85 14.33
N ASP A 6 -10.86 -21.13 14.60
CA ASP A 6 -9.80 -22.13 14.72
C ASP A 6 -9.16 -22.40 13.35
N PHE A 7 -9.95 -22.53 12.32
CA PHE A 7 -9.44 -22.62 10.95
C PHE A 7 -8.60 -21.39 10.57
N VAL A 8 -9.11 -20.17 10.83
CA VAL A 8 -8.39 -18.93 10.51
C VAL A 8 -7.05 -18.87 11.27
N ARG A 9 -7.03 -19.16 12.57
CA ARG A 9 -5.80 -19.13 13.36
C ARG A 9 -4.76 -20.15 12.88
N GLN A 10 -5.17 -21.31 12.41
CA GLN A 10 -4.29 -22.34 11.84
C GLN A 10 -3.61 -21.88 10.54
N GLN A 11 -4.15 -20.87 9.85
CA GLN A 11 -3.50 -20.30 8.66
C GLN A 11 -2.28 -19.43 8.99
N PHE A 12 -2.08 -19.06 10.26
CA PHE A 12 -1.00 -18.21 10.73
C PHE A 12 -0.05 -18.97 11.65
N PRO A 13 1.09 -19.48 11.16
CA PRO A 13 2.01 -20.30 11.93
C PRO A 13 2.56 -19.64 13.19
N ALA A 14 2.55 -18.31 13.25
CA ALA A 14 2.96 -17.55 14.44
C ALA A 14 2.17 -17.96 15.69
N PHE A 15 0.86 -18.24 15.56
CA PHE A 15 0.02 -18.60 16.72
C PHE A 15 0.29 -20.00 17.28
N SER A 16 1.08 -20.82 16.61
CA SER A 16 1.54 -22.12 17.11
C SER A 16 2.95 -22.09 17.69
N GLN A 17 3.64 -20.93 17.65
CA GLN A 17 4.97 -20.80 18.24
C GLN A 17 4.90 -20.74 19.76
N ALA A 18 5.79 -21.49 20.43
CA ALA A 18 5.78 -21.62 21.90
C ALA A 18 5.94 -20.26 22.62
N ASN A 19 6.78 -19.38 22.06
CA ASN A 19 7.03 -18.04 22.61
C ASN A 19 5.90 -17.03 22.35
N LEU A 20 4.90 -17.38 21.53
CA LEU A 20 3.76 -16.52 21.19
C LEU A 20 2.43 -17.07 21.69
N LYS A 21 2.43 -18.28 22.29
CA LYS A 21 1.23 -19.03 22.65
C LYS A 21 0.28 -18.27 23.59
N ASP A 22 0.84 -17.53 24.53
CA ASP A 22 0.10 -16.81 25.58
C ASP A 22 0.01 -15.29 25.32
N GLN A 23 0.36 -14.86 24.11
CA GLN A 23 0.31 -13.45 23.73
C GLN A 23 -0.99 -13.13 22.98
N ALA A 24 -1.62 -12.02 23.37
CA ALA A 24 -2.71 -11.39 22.62
C ALA A 24 -2.10 -10.31 21.70
N PHE A 25 -2.23 -10.52 20.39
CA PHE A 25 -1.68 -9.60 19.40
C PHE A 25 -2.76 -8.63 18.90
N PHE A 26 -2.61 -7.35 19.24
CA PHE A 26 -3.54 -6.28 18.84
C PHE A 26 -2.92 -5.22 17.92
N GLU A 27 -1.63 -5.37 17.54
CA GLU A 27 -0.85 -4.40 16.77
C GLU A 27 -0.90 -4.67 15.24
N ASN A 28 -2.07 -5.03 14.72
CA ASN A 28 -2.21 -5.29 13.27
C ASN A 28 -2.05 -4.04 12.40
N ALA A 29 -2.23 -2.84 12.96
CA ALA A 29 -2.03 -1.58 12.24
C ALA A 29 -0.56 -1.32 11.90
N GLY A 30 0.37 -1.71 12.79
CA GLY A 30 1.81 -1.58 12.57
C GLY A 30 2.41 -2.72 11.75
N GLY A 31 1.75 -3.88 11.72
CA GLY A 31 2.17 -5.05 10.96
C GLY A 31 1.43 -6.31 11.41
N SER A 32 1.21 -7.23 10.50
CA SER A 32 0.51 -8.49 10.76
C SER A 32 1.41 -9.69 10.54
N TYR A 33 1.14 -10.78 11.24
CA TYR A 33 1.78 -12.06 10.95
C TYR A 33 1.40 -12.53 9.54
N ALA A 34 2.37 -13.11 8.84
CA ALA A 34 2.13 -13.69 7.52
C ALA A 34 1.38 -15.01 7.62
N CYS A 35 0.42 -15.25 6.73
CA CYS A 35 -0.23 -16.54 6.61
C CYS A 35 0.69 -17.57 5.95
N LYS A 36 0.39 -18.85 6.19
CA LYS A 36 1.19 -19.98 5.69
C LYS A 36 1.40 -19.92 4.17
N GLN A 37 0.38 -19.56 3.42
CA GLN A 37 0.44 -19.49 1.95
C GLN A 37 1.47 -18.46 1.46
N VAL A 38 1.60 -17.33 2.14
CA VAL A 38 2.63 -16.31 1.84
C VAL A 38 4.02 -16.82 2.17
N ILE A 39 4.19 -17.46 3.35
CA ILE A 39 5.46 -18.02 3.80
C ILE A 39 5.95 -19.10 2.81
N ASP A 40 5.08 -20.04 2.45
CA ASP A 40 5.38 -21.12 1.51
C ASP A 40 5.73 -20.56 0.12
N ARG A 41 5.03 -19.52 -0.34
CA ARG A 41 5.31 -18.87 -1.62
C ARG A 41 6.67 -18.19 -1.63
N LEU A 42 7.02 -17.45 -0.57
CA LEU A 42 8.33 -16.81 -0.42
C LEU A 42 9.44 -17.86 -0.32
N HIS A 43 9.24 -18.92 0.45
CA HIS A 43 10.19 -20.03 0.53
C HIS A 43 10.48 -20.62 -0.85
N ARG A 44 9.41 -20.96 -1.61
CA ARG A 44 9.54 -21.48 -2.98
C ARG A 44 10.23 -20.48 -3.91
N PHE A 45 9.90 -19.19 -3.81
CA PHE A 45 10.58 -18.17 -4.61
C PHE A 45 12.08 -18.20 -4.38
N TYR A 46 12.53 -18.14 -3.12
CA TYR A 46 13.96 -18.11 -2.80
C TYR A 46 14.70 -19.39 -3.14
N THR A 47 14.05 -20.54 -3.07
CA THR A 47 14.70 -21.85 -3.32
C THR A 47 14.64 -22.30 -4.77
N GLU A 48 13.64 -21.84 -5.55
CA GLU A 48 13.39 -22.39 -6.88
C GLU A 48 13.26 -21.33 -7.99
N ARG A 49 12.91 -20.06 -7.67
CA ARG A 49 12.47 -19.07 -8.67
C ARG A 49 13.28 -17.79 -8.67
N LYS A 50 14.25 -17.64 -7.75
CA LYS A 50 15.03 -16.39 -7.61
C LYS A 50 16.07 -16.25 -8.71
N VAL A 51 15.60 -16.00 -9.93
CA VAL A 51 16.38 -15.66 -11.12
C VAL A 51 15.75 -14.47 -11.81
N GLN A 52 16.44 -13.91 -12.81
CA GLN A 52 15.84 -12.85 -13.65
C GLN A 52 14.61 -13.42 -14.39
N PRO A 53 13.40 -12.85 -14.24
CA PRO A 53 12.24 -13.31 -14.97
C PRO A 53 12.31 -12.92 -16.46
N TYR A 54 11.44 -13.54 -17.27
CA TYR A 54 11.23 -13.24 -18.71
C TYR A 54 12.44 -13.56 -19.65
N SER A 55 13.39 -14.39 -19.22
CA SER A 55 14.44 -14.89 -20.11
C SER A 55 14.06 -16.24 -20.75
N ASN A 56 14.84 -16.68 -21.74
CA ASN A 56 14.54 -17.85 -22.60
C ASN A 56 14.91 -19.21 -21.98
N TYR A 57 14.72 -19.40 -20.67
CA TYR A 57 14.87 -20.69 -20.00
C TYR A 57 13.75 -20.92 -18.97
N ASP A 58 13.42 -22.17 -18.67
CA ASP A 58 12.19 -22.56 -17.99
C ASP A 58 11.96 -21.88 -16.64
N ILE A 59 12.96 -21.83 -15.76
CA ILE A 59 12.79 -21.23 -14.43
C ILE A 59 12.52 -19.72 -14.54
N SER A 60 13.16 -19.04 -15.48
CA SER A 60 12.95 -17.62 -15.73
C SER A 60 11.54 -17.33 -16.28
N ARG A 61 11.09 -18.15 -17.25
CA ARG A 61 9.74 -18.07 -17.81
C ARG A 61 8.69 -18.28 -16.71
N LEU A 62 8.83 -19.34 -15.90
CA LEU A 62 7.94 -19.62 -14.78
C LEU A 62 7.90 -18.48 -13.77
N GLY A 63 9.04 -17.84 -13.48
CA GLY A 63 9.10 -16.67 -12.62
C GLY A 63 8.30 -15.49 -13.17
N GLY A 64 8.40 -15.23 -14.48
CA GLY A 64 7.61 -14.21 -15.18
C GLY A 64 6.10 -14.51 -15.14
N GLU A 65 5.72 -15.74 -15.49
CA GLU A 65 4.32 -16.17 -15.46
C GLU A 65 3.68 -16.03 -14.07
N GLU A 66 4.43 -16.32 -13.00
CA GLU A 66 3.95 -16.12 -11.63
C GLU A 66 3.76 -14.64 -11.26
N MET A 67 4.57 -13.74 -11.81
CA MET A 67 4.40 -12.29 -11.64
C MET A 67 3.16 -11.79 -12.40
N ASP A 68 2.99 -12.22 -13.65
CA ASP A 68 1.83 -11.88 -14.46
C ASP A 68 0.52 -12.39 -13.82
N GLU A 69 0.52 -13.63 -13.32
CA GLU A 69 -0.62 -14.19 -12.58
C GLU A 69 -0.97 -13.37 -11.35
N ALA A 70 0.02 -12.89 -10.59
CA ALA A 70 -0.22 -12.08 -9.40
C ALA A 70 -0.89 -10.74 -9.78
N GLN A 71 -0.47 -10.12 -10.88
CA GLN A 71 -1.03 -8.87 -11.40
C GLN A 71 -2.48 -9.05 -11.86
N VAL A 72 -2.75 -10.10 -12.65
CA VAL A 72 -4.11 -10.45 -13.11
C VAL A 72 -5.05 -10.69 -11.93
N ARG A 73 -4.62 -11.48 -10.94
CA ARG A 73 -5.43 -11.77 -9.75
C ARG A 73 -5.73 -10.53 -8.93
N LEU A 74 -4.76 -9.66 -8.74
CA LEU A 74 -4.97 -8.42 -7.96
C LEU A 74 -5.89 -7.47 -8.71
N ALA A 75 -5.72 -7.30 -10.02
CA ALA A 75 -6.61 -6.50 -10.86
C ALA A 75 -8.07 -6.97 -10.74
N ALA A 76 -8.29 -8.29 -10.83
CA ALA A 76 -9.63 -8.87 -10.68
C ALA A 76 -10.25 -8.62 -9.30
N ILE A 77 -9.46 -8.68 -8.22
CA ILE A 77 -9.93 -8.38 -6.85
C ILE A 77 -10.30 -6.90 -6.69
N LEU A 78 -9.50 -6.01 -7.29
CA LEU A 78 -9.71 -4.57 -7.23
C LEU A 78 -10.79 -4.08 -8.21
N GLY A 79 -11.19 -4.89 -9.20
CA GLY A 79 -12.14 -4.51 -10.24
C GLY A 79 -11.58 -3.49 -11.23
N VAL A 80 -10.29 -3.60 -11.55
CA VAL A 80 -9.55 -2.73 -12.49
C VAL A 80 -8.91 -3.55 -13.59
N GLU A 81 -8.38 -2.88 -14.63
CA GLU A 81 -7.61 -3.54 -15.68
C GLU A 81 -6.20 -3.92 -15.20
N THR A 82 -5.60 -4.92 -15.84
CA THR A 82 -4.29 -5.44 -15.40
C THR A 82 -3.18 -4.40 -15.51
N ASP A 83 -3.22 -3.52 -16.51
CA ASP A 83 -2.24 -2.44 -16.72
C ASP A 83 -2.41 -1.26 -15.74
N GLU A 84 -3.52 -1.21 -14.99
CA GLU A 84 -3.73 -0.25 -13.89
C GLU A 84 -3.09 -0.70 -12.56
N VAL A 85 -2.53 -1.92 -12.50
CA VAL A 85 -1.89 -2.46 -11.31
C VAL A 85 -0.38 -2.46 -11.44
N SER A 86 0.30 -1.80 -10.50
CA SER A 86 1.76 -1.82 -10.39
C SER A 86 2.20 -2.20 -8.98
N PHE A 87 3.16 -3.10 -8.88
CA PHE A 87 3.75 -3.48 -7.61
C PHE A 87 5.00 -2.66 -7.30
N GLY A 88 5.17 -2.30 -6.05
CA GLY A 88 6.38 -1.67 -5.54
C GLY A 88 6.75 -2.21 -4.15
N PRO A 89 7.92 -1.81 -3.62
CA PRO A 89 8.47 -2.38 -2.39
C PRO A 89 7.67 -2.09 -1.13
N SER A 90 6.97 -0.94 -1.10
CA SER A 90 6.15 -0.50 0.03
C SER A 90 5.26 0.67 -0.38
N THR A 91 4.19 0.94 0.41
CA THR A 91 3.35 2.13 0.24
C THR A 91 4.17 3.41 0.26
N THR A 92 5.09 3.56 1.22
CA THR A 92 5.97 4.74 1.33
C THR A 92 6.77 4.96 0.05
N GLN A 93 7.44 3.92 -0.45
CA GLN A 93 8.25 4.02 -1.67
C GLN A 93 7.37 4.36 -2.89
N ASN A 94 6.22 3.71 -3.02
CA ASN A 94 5.29 3.96 -4.13
C ASN A 94 4.77 5.40 -4.10
N THR A 95 4.41 5.92 -2.91
CA THR A 95 3.95 7.31 -2.77
C THR A 95 5.07 8.30 -3.09
N TYR A 96 6.33 8.01 -2.72
CA TYR A 96 7.47 8.84 -3.13
C TYR A 96 7.65 8.87 -4.65
N VAL A 97 7.53 7.73 -5.32
CA VAL A 97 7.59 7.67 -6.79
C VAL A 97 6.49 8.52 -7.41
N LEU A 98 5.23 8.36 -6.95
CA LEU A 98 4.09 9.12 -7.43
C LEU A 98 4.25 10.62 -7.16
N ALA A 99 4.61 11.03 -5.94
CA ALA A 99 4.80 12.44 -5.60
C ALA A 99 5.88 13.10 -6.45
N ASN A 100 6.98 12.41 -6.74
CA ASN A 100 8.02 12.92 -7.62
C ASN A 100 7.55 13.02 -9.08
N ALA A 101 6.84 12.02 -9.58
CA ALA A 101 6.30 12.03 -10.94
C ALA A 101 5.31 13.18 -11.13
N PHE A 102 4.29 13.28 -10.29
CA PHE A 102 3.31 14.37 -10.33
C PHE A 102 3.93 15.73 -10.03
N GLY A 103 4.88 15.80 -9.11
CA GLY A 103 5.60 17.02 -8.78
C GLY A 103 6.34 17.66 -9.97
N SER A 104 6.63 16.89 -11.03
CA SER A 104 7.20 17.43 -12.26
C SER A 104 6.20 18.25 -13.10
N TRP A 105 4.91 18.04 -12.92
CA TRP A 105 3.83 18.77 -13.62
C TRP A 105 3.35 20.00 -12.85
N LEU A 106 3.65 20.06 -11.55
CA LEU A 106 3.27 21.17 -10.69
C LEU A 106 4.24 22.34 -10.86
N LYS A 107 3.72 23.55 -10.71
CA LYS A 107 4.47 24.81 -10.80
C LYS A 107 4.45 25.54 -9.47
N ASP A 108 5.43 26.39 -9.25
CA ASP A 108 5.45 27.29 -8.08
C ASP A 108 4.10 28.03 -7.95
N GLY A 109 3.53 27.98 -6.75
CA GLY A 109 2.21 28.53 -6.42
C GLY A 109 1.03 27.59 -6.65
N ASP A 110 1.17 26.47 -7.35
CA ASP A 110 0.13 25.42 -7.38
C ASP A 110 -0.10 24.85 -5.98
N ALA A 111 -1.28 24.32 -5.73
CA ALA A 111 -1.65 23.74 -4.44
C ALA A 111 -2.07 22.27 -4.58
N ILE A 112 -1.77 21.50 -3.55
CA ILE A 112 -2.30 20.14 -3.37
C ILE A 112 -2.96 20.03 -2.00
N ILE A 113 -3.92 19.12 -1.87
CA ILE A 113 -4.63 18.88 -0.61
C ILE A 113 -4.15 17.55 -0.03
N VAL A 114 -3.81 17.57 1.26
CA VAL A 114 -3.53 16.38 2.07
C VAL A 114 -4.45 16.37 3.29
N THR A 115 -4.59 15.24 3.97
CA THR A 115 -5.34 15.17 5.23
C THR A 115 -4.40 15.01 6.43
N ASN A 116 -4.87 15.39 7.62
CA ASN A 116 -4.20 15.08 8.87
C ASN A 116 -4.70 13.78 9.51
N GLN A 117 -5.56 13.04 8.83
CA GLN A 117 -6.08 11.74 9.27
C GLN A 117 -5.31 10.58 8.66
N ASP A 118 -4.60 10.82 7.57
CA ASP A 118 -3.91 9.79 6.82
C ASP A 118 -2.51 9.50 7.42
N HIS A 119 -2.02 8.30 7.13
CA HIS A 119 -0.70 7.86 7.57
C HIS A 119 0.42 8.66 6.90
N GLU A 120 1.50 8.93 7.64
CA GLU A 120 2.66 9.70 7.16
C GLU A 120 3.30 9.11 5.89
N ALA A 121 3.28 7.78 5.73
CA ALA A 121 3.75 7.11 4.51
C ALA A 121 3.01 7.59 3.25
N ASN A 122 1.75 8.02 3.39
CA ASN A 122 0.98 8.55 2.28
C ASN A 122 1.08 10.08 2.16
N THR A 123 1.04 10.83 3.27
CA THR A 123 1.04 12.30 3.22
C THR A 123 2.43 12.92 3.16
N GLY A 124 3.44 12.30 3.80
CA GLY A 124 4.80 12.85 3.91
C GLY A 124 5.48 13.15 2.58
N PRO A 125 5.47 12.25 1.58
CA PRO A 125 6.05 12.52 0.28
C PRO A 125 5.43 13.73 -0.44
N TRP A 126 4.11 13.91 -0.33
CA TRP A 126 3.39 15.06 -0.91
C TRP A 126 3.72 16.35 -0.18
N ARG A 127 3.82 16.33 1.16
CA ARG A 127 4.19 17.51 1.97
C ARG A 127 5.57 18.05 1.61
N ARG A 128 6.51 17.19 1.18
CA ARG A 128 7.85 17.61 0.72
C ARG A 128 7.83 18.44 -0.56
N LEU A 129 6.75 18.44 -1.32
CA LEU A 129 6.63 19.31 -2.48
C LEU A 129 6.60 20.81 -2.08
N ALA A 130 6.36 21.13 -0.81
CA ALA A 130 6.51 22.48 -0.29
C ALA A 130 7.91 23.07 -0.52
N ASP A 131 8.96 22.24 -0.47
CA ASP A 131 10.35 22.64 -0.75
C ASP A 131 10.55 23.10 -2.20
N ARG A 132 9.58 22.83 -3.07
CA ARG A 132 9.55 23.19 -4.50
C ARG A 132 8.54 24.29 -4.81
N GLY A 133 8.04 25.00 -3.78
CA GLY A 133 7.10 26.10 -3.93
C GLY A 133 5.62 25.67 -4.04
N ILE A 134 5.32 24.39 -3.91
CA ILE A 134 3.94 23.88 -3.95
C ILE A 134 3.26 24.15 -2.61
N LYS A 135 2.07 24.73 -2.63
CA LYS A 135 1.27 24.98 -1.43
C LYS A 135 0.65 23.68 -0.95
N ILE A 136 0.86 23.35 0.32
CA ILE A 136 0.25 22.19 0.96
C ILE A 136 -0.95 22.66 1.77
N LEU A 137 -2.15 22.34 1.32
CA LEU A 137 -3.40 22.63 2.00
C LEU A 137 -3.83 21.42 2.81
N GLU A 138 -4.19 21.62 4.06
CA GLU A 138 -4.57 20.52 4.93
C GLU A 138 -6.08 20.46 5.13
N TRP A 139 -6.72 19.39 4.69
CA TRP A 139 -8.10 19.05 5.02
C TRP A 139 -8.09 18.40 6.40
N GLN A 140 -8.52 19.18 7.38
CA GLN A 140 -8.40 18.81 8.78
C GLN A 140 -9.58 18.02 9.28
N LEU A 141 -9.28 17.00 10.08
CA LEU A 141 -10.26 16.28 10.88
C LEU A 141 -10.97 17.23 11.84
N ASN A 142 -12.29 17.22 11.85
CA ASN A 142 -13.08 17.89 12.85
C ASN A 142 -12.96 17.14 14.19
N LYS A 143 -12.42 17.81 15.22
CA LYS A 143 -12.11 17.19 16.52
C LYS A 143 -13.35 16.79 17.31
N ASP A 144 -14.47 17.44 17.07
CA ASP A 144 -15.73 17.17 17.81
C ASP A 144 -16.46 15.95 17.22
N THR A 145 -16.40 15.78 15.89
CA THR A 145 -17.12 14.71 15.20
C THR A 145 -16.23 13.50 14.85
N GLY A 146 -14.92 13.67 14.81
CA GLY A 146 -13.97 12.64 14.36
C GLY A 146 -14.01 12.38 12.85
N HIS A 147 -14.61 13.27 12.04
CA HIS A 147 -14.78 13.14 10.60
C HIS A 147 -14.14 14.28 9.83
N LEU A 148 -13.78 14.00 8.58
CA LEU A 148 -13.45 15.01 7.57
C LEU A 148 -14.75 15.58 6.97
N ASP A 149 -14.98 16.89 7.08
CA ASP A 149 -16.18 17.54 6.55
C ASP A 149 -15.98 17.94 5.09
N ILE A 150 -16.86 17.50 4.20
CA ILE A 150 -16.82 17.81 2.77
C ILE A 150 -16.94 19.31 2.49
N ASN A 151 -17.66 20.06 3.33
CA ASN A 151 -17.78 21.51 3.18
C ASN A 151 -16.43 22.21 3.44
N ASP A 152 -15.60 21.67 4.33
CA ASP A 152 -14.26 22.19 4.57
C ASP A 152 -13.33 21.87 3.40
N LEU A 153 -13.47 20.70 2.80
CA LEU A 153 -12.75 20.37 1.56
C LEU A 153 -13.11 21.36 0.43
N GLN A 154 -14.39 21.67 0.23
CA GLN A 154 -14.83 22.58 -0.82
C GLN A 154 -14.18 23.97 -0.73
N LYS A 155 -13.99 24.49 0.48
CA LYS A 155 -13.30 25.78 0.72
C LYS A 155 -11.82 25.74 0.26
N LEU A 156 -11.18 24.59 0.34
CA LEU A 156 -9.79 24.44 -0.07
C LEU A 156 -9.63 24.53 -1.60
N PHE A 157 -10.64 24.14 -2.38
CA PHE A 157 -10.63 24.24 -3.84
C PHE A 157 -10.69 25.68 -4.39
N GLU A 158 -10.97 26.69 -3.55
CA GLU A 158 -10.85 28.10 -3.95
C GLU A 158 -9.39 28.51 -4.25
N ASN A 159 -8.43 27.70 -3.83
CA ASN A 159 -7.01 27.83 -4.17
C ASN A 159 -6.72 27.13 -5.51
N GLN A 160 -5.57 27.40 -6.12
CA GLN A 160 -5.13 26.76 -7.37
C GLN A 160 -4.75 25.28 -7.14
N VAL A 161 -5.72 24.46 -6.74
CA VAL A 161 -5.53 23.03 -6.47
C VAL A 161 -5.43 22.26 -7.79
N LYS A 162 -4.50 21.31 -7.87
CA LYS A 162 -4.23 20.43 -9.02
C LYS A 162 -4.54 18.98 -8.68
#